data_0e88076c490fd7ccda37e10b6f6aaf61
#
_entry.id   0e88076c490fd7ccda37e10b6f6aaf61
#
_cell.length_a   1.000
_cell.length_b   1.000
_cell.length_c   1.000
_cell.angle_alpha   90.00
_cell.angle_beta   90.00
_cell.angle_gamma   90.00
#
_symmetry.space_group_name_H-M   'P 1'
#
loop_
_entity.id
_entity.type
_entity.pdbx_description
1 polymer ?
#
loop_
_entity_poly.entity_id
_entity_poly.type
_entity_poly.pdbx_seq_one_letter_code
_entity_poly.pdbx_strand_id
1 'polypeptide(L)'
;TIFLDEVGELPMSTQARLLRVLEAGEFIKVGSSKVQKTKIRVVAATNLDIPKAIKKGKFREDLYYRLNTIPIKIPSLRERKEDIYLLFRKFSVDLAEKYRMPPLKLDEEAREILENYRWPGNIRQLKNIAEQISVIEEKRLITRNQLLKYLPEAKSSNLPVIVDNERLNDNEPIQSAEWKKER
;
A
#
# COMPACT_ATOMS: atom_id res chain seq x y z
N THR A 1 -13.54 0.68 -22.69
CA THR A 1 -12.49 1.04 -21.71
C THR A 1 -11.56 -0.16 -21.52
N ILE A 2 -10.26 0.09 -21.52
CA ILE A 2 -9.22 -0.90 -21.19
C ILE A 2 -8.54 -0.43 -19.90
N PHE A 3 -8.37 -1.36 -18.95
CA PHE A 3 -7.58 -1.13 -17.75
C PHE A 3 -6.23 -1.85 -17.92
N LEU A 4 -5.13 -1.10 -17.73
CA LEU A 4 -3.77 -1.59 -17.80
C LEU A 4 -3.17 -1.51 -16.40
N ASP A 5 -3.03 -2.66 -15.76
CA ASP A 5 -2.36 -2.75 -14.46
C ASP A 5 -0.86 -2.91 -14.62
N GLU A 6 -0.09 -2.40 -13.66
CA GLU A 6 1.38 -2.46 -13.65
C GLU A 6 2.04 -1.96 -14.95
N VAL A 7 1.49 -0.90 -15.54
CA VAL A 7 1.97 -0.37 -16.83
C VAL A 7 3.46 -0.01 -16.81
N GLY A 8 4.01 0.30 -15.64
CA GLY A 8 5.42 0.60 -15.44
C GLY A 8 6.37 -0.58 -15.65
N GLU A 9 5.86 -1.82 -15.60
CA GLU A 9 6.64 -3.04 -15.79
C GLU A 9 6.65 -3.53 -17.26
N LEU A 10 5.95 -2.84 -18.16
CA LEU A 10 5.92 -3.23 -19.57
C LEU A 10 7.31 -3.13 -20.21
N PRO A 11 7.72 -4.13 -21.03
CA PRO A 11 8.94 -4.03 -21.83
C PRO A 11 8.92 -2.82 -22.77
N MET A 12 10.07 -2.21 -23.06
CA MET A 12 10.19 -1.02 -23.92
C MET A 12 9.54 -1.20 -25.30
N SER A 13 9.62 -2.39 -25.88
CA SER A 13 8.98 -2.72 -27.16
C SER A 13 7.43 -2.68 -27.06
N THR A 14 6.88 -3.12 -25.93
CA THR A 14 5.42 -3.07 -25.66
C THR A 14 4.99 -1.63 -25.38
N GLN A 15 5.78 -0.84 -24.67
CA GLN A 15 5.52 0.57 -24.45
C GLN A 15 5.41 1.34 -25.79
N ALA A 16 6.31 1.07 -26.74
CA ALA A 16 6.26 1.69 -28.07
C ALA A 16 4.98 1.30 -28.88
N ARG A 17 4.53 0.05 -28.74
CA ARG A 17 3.26 -0.40 -29.35
C ARG A 17 2.05 0.25 -28.69
N LEU A 18 2.05 0.34 -27.36
CA LEU A 18 0.98 1.01 -26.61
C LEU A 18 0.86 2.48 -26.99
N LEU A 19 2.00 3.19 -27.14
CA LEU A 19 2.01 4.58 -27.57
C LEU A 19 1.33 4.73 -28.94
N ARG A 20 1.63 3.87 -29.90
CA ARG A 20 0.98 3.89 -31.23
C ARG A 20 -0.53 3.70 -31.14
N VAL A 21 -1.00 2.83 -30.26
CA VAL A 21 -2.43 2.64 -30.01
C VAL A 21 -3.08 3.90 -29.43
N LEU A 22 -2.39 4.57 -28.51
CA LEU A 22 -2.89 5.78 -27.85
C LEU A 22 -2.91 7.02 -28.75
N GLU A 23 -1.96 7.11 -29.69
CA GLU A 23 -1.81 8.26 -30.60
C GLU A 23 -2.62 8.09 -31.89
N ALA A 24 -2.39 6.98 -32.59
CA ALA A 24 -2.99 6.72 -33.90
C ALA A 24 -4.28 5.90 -33.85
N GLY A 25 -4.59 5.29 -32.68
CA GLY A 25 -5.68 4.33 -32.58
C GLY A 25 -5.47 3.06 -33.38
N GLU A 26 -4.19 2.72 -33.66
CA GLU A 26 -3.83 1.59 -34.52
C GLU A 26 -3.17 0.45 -33.76
N PHE A 27 -3.55 -0.78 -34.07
CA PHE A 27 -2.91 -1.98 -33.52
C PHE A 27 -2.86 -3.10 -34.56
N ILE A 28 -1.97 -4.06 -34.31
CA ILE A 28 -1.83 -5.27 -35.11
C ILE A 28 -2.10 -6.44 -34.20
N LYS A 29 -3.02 -7.32 -34.60
CA LYS A 29 -3.30 -8.57 -33.86
C LYS A 29 -2.11 -9.52 -33.95
N VAL A 30 -1.90 -10.30 -32.89
CA VAL A 30 -0.90 -11.36 -32.88
C VAL A 30 -1.21 -12.34 -34.01
N GLY A 31 -0.17 -12.68 -34.80
CA GLY A 31 -0.32 -13.56 -35.97
C GLY A 31 -0.89 -12.89 -37.24
N SER A 32 -1.05 -11.56 -37.25
CA SER A 32 -1.52 -10.80 -38.41
C SER A 32 -0.53 -9.72 -38.80
N SER A 33 -0.49 -9.34 -40.07
CA SER A 33 0.21 -8.16 -40.57
C SER A 33 -0.72 -6.97 -40.83
N LYS A 34 -2.05 -7.16 -40.69
CA LYS A 34 -3.02 -6.12 -41.00
C LYS A 34 -3.20 -5.13 -39.85
N VAL A 35 -3.02 -3.85 -40.11
CA VAL A 35 -3.32 -2.76 -39.19
C VAL A 35 -4.82 -2.65 -38.99
N GLN A 36 -5.25 -2.55 -37.74
CA GLN A 36 -6.65 -2.31 -37.37
C GLN A 36 -6.75 -1.01 -36.59
N LYS A 37 -7.86 -0.30 -36.72
CA LYS A 37 -8.18 0.93 -36.02
C LYS A 37 -9.11 0.68 -34.85
N THR A 38 -8.90 1.40 -33.76
CA THR A 38 -9.75 1.34 -32.57
C THR A 38 -9.86 2.70 -31.91
N LYS A 39 -11.00 2.95 -31.25
CA LYS A 39 -11.17 4.05 -30.34
C LYS A 39 -11.34 3.49 -28.93
N ILE A 40 -10.38 3.73 -28.07
CA ILE A 40 -10.36 3.19 -26.73
C ILE A 40 -10.22 4.29 -25.68
N ARG A 41 -10.82 4.08 -24.52
CA ARG A 41 -10.48 4.78 -23.29
C ARG A 41 -9.53 3.89 -22.49
N VAL A 42 -8.40 4.43 -22.08
CA VAL A 42 -7.40 3.72 -21.28
C VAL A 42 -7.39 4.27 -19.87
N VAL A 43 -7.34 3.38 -18.90
CA VAL A 43 -7.03 3.65 -17.49
C VAL A 43 -5.78 2.83 -17.17
N ALA A 44 -4.70 3.48 -16.80
CA ALA A 44 -3.43 2.85 -16.47
C ALA A 44 -3.14 2.97 -14.98
N ALA A 45 -2.61 1.91 -14.38
CA ALA A 45 -2.18 1.89 -12.99
C ALA A 45 -0.73 1.42 -12.89
N THR A 46 0.00 1.95 -11.92
CA THR A 46 1.36 1.54 -11.58
C THR A 46 1.68 1.88 -10.14
N ASN A 47 2.51 1.08 -9.51
CA ASN A 47 3.12 1.34 -8.20
C ASN A 47 4.53 1.95 -8.32
N LEU A 48 5.07 2.06 -9.54
CA LEU A 48 6.41 2.60 -9.79
C LEU A 48 6.43 4.12 -9.82
N ASP A 49 7.57 4.66 -9.38
CA ASP A 49 7.94 6.06 -9.62
C ASP A 49 8.38 6.19 -11.09
N ILE A 50 7.44 6.52 -11.98
CA ILE A 50 7.69 6.60 -13.41
C ILE A 50 8.78 7.63 -13.78
N PRO A 51 8.85 8.84 -13.19
CA PRO A 51 9.97 9.76 -13.39
C PRO A 51 11.34 9.13 -13.11
N LYS A 52 11.48 8.31 -12.06
CA LYS A 52 12.72 7.56 -11.81
C LYS A 52 12.96 6.45 -12.83
N ALA A 53 11.91 5.79 -13.30
CA ALA A 53 12.01 4.77 -14.35
C ALA A 53 12.47 5.36 -15.69
N ILE A 54 11.99 6.57 -16.05
CA ILE A 54 12.43 7.31 -17.23
C ILE A 54 13.92 7.64 -17.14
N LYS A 55 14.39 8.20 -16.00
CA LYS A 55 15.81 8.49 -15.79
C LYS A 55 16.71 7.25 -15.91
N LYS A 56 16.20 6.07 -15.60
CA LYS A 56 16.90 4.78 -15.73
C LYS A 56 16.75 4.13 -17.12
N GLY A 57 16.08 4.77 -18.06
CA GLY A 57 15.83 4.23 -19.40
C GLY A 57 14.87 3.02 -19.42
N LYS A 58 14.11 2.80 -18.35
CA LYS A 58 13.14 1.68 -18.22
C LYS A 58 11.73 2.03 -18.64
N PHE A 59 11.41 3.32 -18.78
CA PHE A 59 10.11 3.80 -19.22
C PHE A 59 10.28 4.94 -20.22
N ARG A 60 9.42 4.96 -21.25
CA ARG A 60 9.45 5.99 -22.29
C ARG A 60 8.77 7.26 -21.79
N GLU A 61 9.44 8.38 -22.00
CA GLU A 61 8.94 9.69 -21.60
C GLU A 61 7.70 10.11 -22.39
N ASP A 62 7.66 9.81 -23.70
CA ASP A 62 6.53 10.11 -24.58
C ASP A 62 5.25 9.35 -24.14
N LEU A 63 5.38 8.08 -23.78
CA LEU A 63 4.26 7.28 -23.24
C LEU A 63 3.77 7.83 -21.91
N TYR A 64 4.70 8.25 -21.03
CA TYR A 64 4.33 8.85 -19.76
C TYR A 64 3.42 10.07 -19.94
N TYR A 65 3.82 11.03 -20.77
CA TYR A 65 3.01 12.22 -21.01
C TYR A 65 1.64 11.89 -21.64
N ARG A 66 1.56 10.85 -22.46
CA ARG A 66 0.30 10.42 -23.06
C ARG A 66 -0.65 9.77 -22.07
N LEU A 67 -0.14 9.00 -21.09
CA LEU A 67 -0.93 8.38 -20.04
C LEU A 67 -1.28 9.33 -18.89
N ASN A 68 -0.38 10.25 -18.55
CA ASN A 68 -0.50 11.14 -17.39
C ASN A 68 -1.37 12.38 -17.63
N THR A 69 -2.39 12.26 -18.45
CA THR A 69 -3.33 13.36 -18.75
C THR A 69 -4.15 13.75 -17.50
N ILE A 70 -4.60 12.76 -16.75
CA ILE A 70 -5.37 12.96 -15.50
C ILE A 70 -4.77 12.02 -14.45
N PRO A 71 -3.79 12.49 -13.66
CA PRO A 71 -3.19 11.67 -12.61
C PRO A 71 -4.12 11.55 -11.40
N ILE A 72 -4.31 10.33 -10.93
CA ILE A 72 -5.05 10.04 -9.69
C ILE A 72 -4.11 9.34 -8.73
N LYS A 73 -3.80 9.99 -7.61
CA LYS A 73 -3.01 9.38 -6.53
C LYS A 73 -3.94 8.65 -5.57
N ILE A 74 -3.74 7.35 -5.43
CA ILE A 74 -4.46 6.53 -4.45
C ILE A 74 -3.62 6.49 -3.16
N PRO A 75 -4.14 7.00 -2.01
CA PRO A 75 -3.43 6.97 -0.75
C PRO A 75 -3.28 5.53 -0.24
N SER A 76 -2.18 5.26 0.44
CA SER A 76 -1.97 3.99 1.12
C SER A 76 -2.89 3.85 2.33
N LEU A 77 -3.10 2.62 2.80
CA LEU A 77 -4.01 2.35 3.92
C LEU A 77 -3.60 3.09 5.21
N ARG A 78 -2.29 3.22 5.47
CA ARG A 78 -1.76 3.98 6.62
C ARG A 78 -2.05 5.50 6.57
N GLU A 79 -2.37 6.04 5.39
CA GLU A 79 -2.72 7.46 5.18
C GLU A 79 -4.23 7.72 5.32
N ARG A 80 -5.03 6.64 5.49
CA ARG A 80 -6.49 6.68 5.67
C ARG A 80 -6.91 5.70 6.77
N LYS A 81 -6.45 5.96 7.99
CA LYS A 81 -6.63 5.07 9.14
C LYS A 81 -8.10 4.80 9.47
N GLU A 82 -8.95 5.79 9.27
CA GLU A 82 -10.40 5.70 9.45
C GLU A 82 -11.07 4.61 8.60
N ASP A 83 -10.48 4.27 7.46
CA ASP A 83 -10.99 3.22 6.57
C ASP A 83 -10.59 1.81 7.03
N ILE A 84 -9.55 1.66 7.84
CA ILE A 84 -8.98 0.34 8.19
C ILE A 84 -10.02 -0.56 8.82
N TYR A 85 -10.67 -0.08 9.88
CA TYR A 85 -11.68 -0.86 10.60
C TYR A 85 -12.93 -1.12 9.74
N LEU A 86 -13.35 -0.14 8.94
CA LEU A 86 -14.48 -0.29 8.03
C LEU A 86 -14.22 -1.38 6.97
N LEU A 87 -13.01 -1.39 6.39
CA LEU A 87 -12.58 -2.41 5.43
C LEU A 87 -12.46 -3.79 6.09
N PHE A 88 -11.89 -3.87 7.30
CA PHE A 88 -11.82 -5.13 8.04
C PHE A 88 -13.22 -5.72 8.29
N ARG A 89 -14.16 -4.88 8.75
CA ARG A 89 -15.57 -5.30 8.93
C ARG A 89 -16.18 -5.79 7.64
N LYS A 90 -15.99 -5.04 6.54
CA LYS A 90 -16.50 -5.45 5.23
C LYS A 90 -15.95 -6.82 4.83
N PHE A 91 -14.63 -7.02 4.90
CA PHE A 91 -14.02 -8.32 4.58
C PHE A 91 -14.54 -9.43 5.49
N SER A 92 -14.70 -9.16 6.79
CA SER A 92 -15.25 -10.11 7.75
C SER A 92 -16.68 -10.54 7.40
N VAL A 93 -17.53 -9.60 6.95
CA VAL A 93 -18.90 -9.91 6.52
C VAL A 93 -18.89 -10.69 5.21
N ASP A 94 -18.13 -10.26 4.20
CA ASP A 94 -18.01 -10.95 2.91
C ASP A 94 -17.54 -12.42 3.10
N LEU A 95 -16.61 -12.64 4.04
CA LEU A 95 -16.13 -13.99 4.38
C LEU A 95 -17.16 -14.80 5.18
N ALA A 96 -17.87 -14.16 6.10
CA ALA A 96 -18.95 -14.78 6.88
C ALA A 96 -20.06 -15.33 5.96
N GLU A 97 -20.45 -14.56 4.95
CA GLU A 97 -21.40 -14.99 3.92
C GLU A 97 -20.85 -16.15 3.08
N LYS A 98 -19.60 -16.01 2.60
CA LYS A 98 -18.93 -17.02 1.78
C LYS A 98 -18.83 -18.38 2.47
N TYR A 99 -18.46 -18.38 3.77
CA TYR A 99 -18.22 -19.59 4.55
C TYR A 99 -19.38 -19.99 5.47
N ARG A 100 -20.51 -19.27 5.40
CA ARG A 100 -21.72 -19.50 6.22
C ARG A 100 -21.43 -19.53 7.72
N MET A 101 -20.67 -18.56 8.20
CA MET A 101 -20.27 -18.40 9.59
C MET A 101 -20.59 -16.99 10.11
N PRO A 102 -20.67 -16.76 11.42
CA PRO A 102 -20.85 -15.41 11.95
C PRO A 102 -19.63 -14.53 11.65
N PRO A 103 -19.83 -13.20 11.39
CA PRO A 103 -18.73 -12.28 11.14
C PRO A 103 -17.89 -12.08 12.39
N LEU A 104 -16.60 -11.75 12.17
CA LEU A 104 -15.68 -11.40 13.25
C LEU A 104 -16.05 -10.05 13.87
N LYS A 105 -15.80 -9.95 15.17
CA LYS A 105 -15.83 -8.70 15.93
C LYS A 105 -14.47 -8.53 16.61
N LEU A 106 -13.99 -7.32 16.72
CA LEU A 106 -12.78 -7.00 17.50
C LEU A 106 -13.22 -6.41 18.84
N ASP A 107 -12.48 -6.70 19.91
CA ASP A 107 -12.55 -5.90 21.12
C ASP A 107 -11.87 -4.51 20.87
N GLU A 108 -12.02 -3.60 21.82
CA GLU A 108 -11.54 -2.21 21.65
C GLU A 108 -10.01 -2.15 21.51
N GLU A 109 -9.30 -2.96 22.31
CA GLU A 109 -7.83 -3.03 22.24
C GLU A 109 -7.33 -3.62 20.91
N ALA A 110 -7.98 -4.63 20.38
CA ALA A 110 -7.64 -5.20 19.07
C ALA A 110 -7.94 -4.21 17.94
N ARG A 111 -9.03 -3.45 18.05
CA ARG A 111 -9.37 -2.41 17.10
C ARG A 111 -8.32 -1.31 17.05
N GLU A 112 -7.88 -0.83 18.21
CA GLU A 112 -6.84 0.19 18.30
C GLU A 112 -5.53 -0.27 17.65
N ILE A 113 -5.12 -1.52 17.88
CA ILE A 113 -3.94 -2.10 17.23
C ILE A 113 -4.13 -2.18 15.72
N LEU A 114 -5.29 -2.64 15.26
CA LEU A 114 -5.59 -2.74 13.83
C LEU A 114 -5.46 -1.39 13.12
N GLU A 115 -6.03 -0.33 13.70
CA GLU A 115 -6.02 1.03 13.15
C GLU A 115 -4.63 1.67 13.16
N ASN A 116 -3.77 1.33 14.15
CA ASN A 116 -2.43 1.89 14.30
C ASN A 116 -1.33 1.05 13.62
N TYR A 117 -1.63 -0.13 13.11
CA TYR A 117 -0.65 -0.93 12.39
C TYR A 117 -0.28 -0.30 11.04
N ARG A 118 0.99 -0.42 10.63
CA ARG A 118 1.53 0.27 9.43
C ARG A 118 1.03 -0.26 8.09
N TRP A 119 0.52 -1.46 8.04
CA TRP A 119 -0.01 -2.13 6.83
C TRP A 119 0.94 -2.07 5.63
N PRO A 120 2.15 -2.63 5.70
CA PRO A 120 3.11 -2.60 4.58
C PRO A 120 2.54 -3.26 3.31
N GLY A 121 1.72 -4.31 3.44
CA GLY A 121 1.01 -4.96 2.33
C GLY A 121 -0.34 -4.33 2.00
N ASN A 122 -0.65 -3.14 2.57
CA ASN A 122 -1.84 -2.36 2.27
C ASN A 122 -3.14 -3.18 2.42
N ILE A 123 -4.14 -2.93 1.59
CA ILE A 123 -5.46 -3.59 1.63
C ILE A 123 -5.34 -5.11 1.41
N ARG A 124 -4.40 -5.56 0.57
CA ARG A 124 -4.18 -7.00 0.33
C ARG A 124 -3.79 -7.73 1.60
N GLN A 125 -2.90 -7.14 2.41
CA GLN A 125 -2.51 -7.71 3.71
C GLN A 125 -3.68 -7.71 4.69
N LEU A 126 -4.43 -6.61 4.79
CA LEU A 126 -5.60 -6.50 5.67
C LEU A 126 -6.63 -7.59 5.34
N LYS A 127 -6.94 -7.79 4.05
CA LYS A 127 -7.85 -8.82 3.58
C LYS A 127 -7.36 -10.23 3.93
N ASN A 128 -6.07 -10.52 3.69
CA ASN A 128 -5.49 -11.82 4.00
C ASN A 128 -5.55 -12.12 5.51
N ILE A 129 -5.27 -11.15 6.35
CA ILE A 129 -5.34 -11.30 7.80
C ILE A 129 -6.78 -11.53 8.26
N ALA A 130 -7.75 -10.77 7.72
CA ALA A 130 -9.16 -11.01 8.02
C ALA A 130 -9.60 -12.44 7.60
N GLU A 131 -9.12 -12.94 6.47
CA GLU A 131 -9.40 -14.30 5.99
C GLU A 131 -8.76 -15.36 6.92
N GLN A 132 -7.49 -15.20 7.27
CA GLN A 132 -6.78 -16.11 8.19
C GLN A 132 -7.48 -16.21 9.53
N ILE A 133 -7.82 -15.08 10.15
CA ILE A 133 -8.53 -15.05 11.43
C ILE A 133 -9.89 -15.71 11.30
N SER A 134 -10.63 -15.43 10.21
CA SER A 134 -11.97 -15.99 9.99
C SER A 134 -11.96 -17.53 9.89
N VAL A 135 -10.89 -18.10 9.32
CA VAL A 135 -10.77 -19.55 9.14
C VAL A 135 -10.21 -20.26 10.38
N ILE A 136 -9.26 -19.62 11.07
CA ILE A 136 -8.50 -20.28 12.14
C ILE A 136 -9.17 -20.11 13.51
N GLU A 137 -9.73 -18.92 13.79
CA GLU A 137 -10.27 -18.62 15.12
C GLU A 137 -11.73 -19.09 15.23
N GLU A 138 -12.00 -19.96 16.19
CA GLU A 138 -13.36 -20.42 16.49
C GLU A 138 -14.22 -19.33 17.15
N LYS A 139 -13.58 -18.55 18.04
CA LYS A 139 -14.23 -17.43 18.71
C LYS A 139 -14.38 -16.27 17.73
N ARG A 140 -15.58 -15.70 17.67
CA ARG A 140 -15.88 -14.58 16.77
C ARG A 140 -15.56 -13.21 17.34
N LEU A 141 -15.32 -13.12 18.66
CA LEU A 141 -14.76 -11.94 19.30
C LEU A 141 -13.25 -12.13 19.41
N ILE A 142 -12.52 -11.33 18.65
CA ILE A 142 -11.05 -11.38 18.55
C ILE A 142 -10.45 -10.36 19.51
N THR A 143 -9.63 -10.86 20.41
CA THR A 143 -8.92 -10.06 21.40
C THR A 143 -7.59 -9.56 20.85
N ARG A 144 -7.01 -8.55 21.54
CA ARG A 144 -5.67 -8.05 21.29
C ARG A 144 -4.64 -9.16 21.07
N ASN A 145 -4.58 -10.13 21.99
CA ASN A 145 -3.57 -11.20 21.94
C ASN A 145 -3.76 -12.13 20.75
N GLN A 146 -5.00 -12.35 20.33
CA GLN A 146 -5.29 -13.14 19.13
C GLN A 146 -4.86 -12.39 17.86
N LEU A 147 -5.21 -11.10 17.72
CA LEU A 147 -4.85 -10.29 16.57
C LEU A 147 -3.32 -10.21 16.40
N LEU A 148 -2.57 -10.02 17.48
CA LEU A 148 -1.10 -9.93 17.45
C LEU A 148 -0.42 -11.19 16.91
N LYS A 149 -1.06 -12.36 16.95
CA LYS A 149 -0.50 -13.59 16.36
C LYS A 149 -0.38 -13.50 14.83
N TYR A 150 -1.26 -12.71 14.20
CA TYR A 150 -1.37 -12.55 12.74
C TYR A 150 -0.61 -11.32 12.21
N LEU A 151 -0.11 -10.43 13.09
CA LEU A 151 0.64 -9.24 12.73
C LEU A 151 2.15 -9.45 12.92
N PRO A 152 2.92 -9.78 11.87
CA PRO A 152 4.30 -10.26 12.00
C PRO A 152 5.25 -9.23 12.63
N GLU A 153 5.07 -7.95 12.38
CA GLU A 153 5.95 -6.88 12.90
C GLU A 153 5.55 -6.39 14.31
N ALA A 154 4.34 -6.71 14.78
CA ALA A 154 3.90 -6.29 16.10
C ALA A 154 4.61 -7.06 17.25
N LYS A 155 5.29 -8.17 16.92
CA LYS A 155 6.05 -8.98 17.89
C LYS A 155 7.42 -8.39 18.22
N SER A 156 7.94 -7.47 17.40
CA SER A 156 9.28 -6.88 17.55
C SER A 156 9.30 -5.41 17.94
N SER A 157 8.17 -4.74 18.01
CA SER A 157 8.09 -3.37 18.50
C SER A 157 7.62 -3.37 19.95
N ASN A 158 8.58 -3.25 20.87
CA ASN A 158 8.34 -2.54 22.12
C ASN A 158 7.80 -1.18 21.71
N LEU A 159 6.50 -0.96 21.82
CA LEU A 159 5.92 0.37 21.71
C LEU A 159 6.66 1.26 22.70
N PRO A 160 7.22 2.40 22.29
CA PRO A 160 7.74 3.34 23.26
C PRO A 160 6.56 3.75 24.14
N VAL A 161 6.66 3.39 25.41
CA VAL A 161 5.82 3.97 26.45
C VAL A 161 6.09 5.46 26.38
N ILE A 162 5.09 6.27 26.04
CA ILE A 162 5.15 7.70 26.21
C ILE A 162 5.17 7.90 27.74
N VAL A 163 6.38 8.04 28.27
CA VAL A 163 6.56 8.55 29.63
C VAL A 163 6.37 10.04 29.51
N ASP A 164 5.24 10.55 29.99
CA ASP A 164 5.04 11.96 30.26
C ASP A 164 6.11 12.41 31.26
N ASN A 165 7.19 12.97 30.75
CA ASN A 165 8.15 13.73 31.54
C ASN A 165 7.67 15.18 31.64
N GLU A 166 6.66 15.41 32.46
CA GLU A 166 6.53 16.68 33.14
C GLU A 166 7.51 16.70 34.32
N ARG A 167 8.33 17.75 34.35
CA ARG A 167 9.26 18.22 35.40
C ARG A 167 10.69 17.70 35.33
N LEU A 168 11.53 18.44 34.65
CA LEU A 168 12.88 18.68 35.11
C LEU A 168 13.10 20.21 35.17
N ASN A 169 13.30 20.66 36.38
CA ASN A 169 13.65 22.01 36.77
C ASN A 169 14.99 22.46 36.17
N ASP A 170 15.01 23.73 35.82
CA ASP A 170 16.20 24.56 35.59
C ASP A 170 17.15 24.55 36.77
N ASN A 171 18.44 24.76 36.44
CA ASN A 171 19.57 25.17 37.25
C ASN A 171 20.62 24.12 37.56
N GLU A 172 21.65 24.08 36.67
CA GLU A 172 23.05 24.14 37.12
C GLU A 172 23.99 24.49 35.94
N PRO A 173 25.07 25.29 36.21
CA PRO A 173 25.88 25.88 35.14
C PRO A 173 27.00 24.97 34.66
N ILE A 174 27.25 25.06 33.36
CA ILE A 174 28.30 24.32 32.60
C ILE A 174 29.68 24.87 33.05
N GLN A 175 30.47 24.06 33.73
CA GLN A 175 31.91 24.31 33.92
C GLN A 175 32.69 23.81 32.69
N SER A 176 33.50 24.72 32.15
CA SER A 176 34.43 24.51 31.06
C SER A 176 35.53 23.49 31.41
N ALA A 177 35.72 22.48 30.57
CA ALA A 177 36.87 21.59 30.61
C ALA A 177 37.80 21.92 29.42
N GLU A 178 39.01 22.37 29.78
CA GLU A 178 40.11 22.70 28.90
C GLU A 178 40.65 21.47 28.14
N TRP A 179 40.90 21.66 26.83
CA TRP A 179 41.65 20.71 26.02
C TRP A 179 43.17 20.97 26.19
N LYS A 180 43.88 20.11 26.90
CA LYS A 180 45.32 20.06 26.83
C LYS A 180 45.79 19.32 25.56
N LYS A 181 46.53 20.07 24.73
CA LYS A 181 47.43 19.52 23.72
C LYS A 181 48.65 18.88 24.38
N GLU A 182 49.00 17.66 24.00
CA GLU A 182 50.41 17.21 24.01
C GLU A 182 50.59 16.14 22.90
N ARG A 183 51.50 16.54 22.00
CA ARG A 183 52.61 15.96 21.26
C ARG A 183 52.35 14.72 20.39
#